data_0c016ddc215baf660d090b3d9d01c42e
#
_entry.id   0c016ddc215baf660d090b3d9d01c42e
#
_cell.length_a   1.000
_cell.length_b   1.000
_cell.length_c   1.000
_cell.angle_alpha   90.00
_cell.angle_beta   90.00
_cell.angle_gamma   90.00
#
_symmetry.space_group_name_H-M   'P 1'
#
loop_
_entity.id
_entity.type
_entity.pdbx_description
1 polymer ?
#
loop_
_entity_poly.entity_id
_entity_poly.type
_entity_poly.pdbx_seq_one_letter_code
_entity_poly.pdbx_strand_id
1 'polypeptide(L)'
;MKDWYLMNTNHDTVSGFESDDFDNLASDAFEEALASSLGIDVEICNYDLSERTSTRIIVEGNVQDTKLNSIQRRLLARIGTCEAGQYVYYKNRYWLIIGLVDDNGLYEKGVMIVCNHLLTWENQYGDIIQRWVSVSSASQYNNGETSSGREAEMTYRSDQLMVLTPCDDESILIPHGKRFIIDLRCKIYERNFDDGTKVDTSKEVLTYRVTRLDNILYNYEDSGHAEFMAYQDEQHENDGYYVINGKGYWLCDKPIKFDDGEQLVGSTGTCVIECEEPVVYCGFGESIFFARFFDENGNSISANPEWEIKCGYIDSLMVENVDNSICISADNTKLIGESFELSLHSDGYETTSITVSIKALI
;
A
#
# COMPACT_ATOMS: atom_id res chain seq x y z
N MET A 1 -42.77 40.08 -45.46
CA MET A 1 -42.32 39.10 -44.46
C MET A 1 -41.26 38.26 -45.15
N LYS A 2 -39.99 38.37 -44.79
CA LYS A 2 -38.94 37.48 -45.34
C LYS A 2 -39.12 36.15 -44.68
N ASP A 3 -39.37 35.11 -45.45
CA ASP A 3 -39.53 33.75 -45.04
C ASP A 3 -38.15 33.21 -44.63
N TRP A 4 -37.82 33.41 -43.40
CA TRP A 4 -36.52 33.01 -42.80
C TRP A 4 -36.23 31.51 -42.96
N TYR A 5 -37.27 30.68 -43.12
CA TYR A 5 -37.15 29.25 -43.36
C TYR A 5 -36.76 28.89 -44.80
N LEU A 6 -36.71 29.89 -45.71
CA LEU A 6 -36.19 29.73 -47.08
C LEU A 6 -34.75 30.21 -47.23
N MET A 7 -34.11 30.64 -46.11
CA MET A 7 -32.66 30.80 -46.12
C MET A 7 -32.03 29.43 -46.23
N ASN A 8 -31.45 29.18 -47.40
CA ASN A 8 -30.65 28.01 -47.65
C ASN A 8 -29.47 28.09 -46.66
N THR A 9 -29.59 27.45 -45.52
CA THR A 9 -28.46 27.21 -44.67
C THR A 9 -27.61 26.20 -45.41
N ASN A 10 -26.65 26.69 -46.20
CA ASN A 10 -25.55 25.88 -46.66
C ASN A 10 -24.73 25.51 -45.41
N HIS A 11 -25.26 24.63 -44.60
CA HIS A 11 -24.45 23.81 -43.75
C HIS A 11 -23.96 22.70 -44.66
N ASP A 12 -22.72 22.79 -45.09
CA ASP A 12 -21.98 21.64 -45.56
C ASP A 12 -21.93 20.67 -44.37
N THR A 13 -22.99 19.87 -44.24
CA THR A 13 -23.03 18.77 -43.26
C THR A 13 -22.04 17.74 -43.75
N VAL A 14 -20.89 17.71 -43.14
CA VAL A 14 -19.79 16.80 -43.51
C VAL A 14 -20.22 15.35 -43.34
N SER A 15 -21.12 15.06 -42.38
CA SER A 15 -21.61 13.71 -42.07
C SER A 15 -23.01 13.39 -42.65
N GLY A 16 -23.80 14.39 -43.01
CA GLY A 16 -25.18 14.22 -43.52
C GLY A 16 -26.26 14.12 -42.43
N PHE A 17 -25.91 14.12 -41.15
CA PHE A 17 -26.84 14.16 -40.03
C PHE A 17 -26.55 15.38 -39.15
N GLU A 18 -27.61 16.11 -38.75
CA GLU A 18 -27.52 17.30 -37.91
C GLU A 18 -26.91 16.97 -36.51
N SER A 19 -27.17 15.76 -35.98
CA SER A 19 -26.58 15.28 -34.73
C SER A 19 -25.04 15.22 -34.78
N ASP A 20 -24.50 14.75 -35.89
CA ASP A 20 -23.05 14.59 -36.05
C ASP A 20 -22.35 15.96 -36.16
N ASP A 21 -23.04 16.96 -36.70
CA ASP A 21 -22.52 18.33 -36.76
C ASP A 21 -22.49 18.99 -35.39
N PHE A 22 -23.45 18.69 -34.51
CA PHE A 22 -23.43 19.14 -33.12
C PHE A 22 -22.29 18.48 -32.33
N ASP A 23 -22.07 17.18 -32.51
CA ASP A 23 -21.01 16.46 -31.84
C ASP A 23 -19.62 16.95 -32.28
N ASN A 24 -19.45 17.18 -33.59
CA ASN A 24 -18.23 17.77 -34.14
C ASN A 24 -17.98 19.18 -33.59
N LEU A 25 -19.01 20.04 -33.53
CA LEU A 25 -18.89 21.40 -33.00
C LEU A 25 -18.55 21.37 -31.50
N ALA A 26 -19.12 20.44 -30.72
CA ALA A 26 -18.84 20.30 -29.29
C ALA A 26 -17.41 19.81 -29.05
N SER A 27 -16.92 18.87 -29.87
CA SER A 27 -15.55 18.40 -29.85
C SER A 27 -14.55 19.51 -30.18
N ASP A 28 -14.81 20.27 -31.25
CA ASP A 28 -13.96 21.41 -31.63
C ASP A 28 -13.92 22.47 -30.52
N ALA A 29 -15.06 22.77 -29.87
CA ALA A 29 -15.15 23.72 -28.80
C ALA A 29 -14.34 23.26 -27.57
N PHE A 30 -14.32 21.96 -27.27
CA PHE A 30 -13.50 21.41 -26.20
C PHE A 30 -12.00 21.52 -26.51
N GLU A 31 -11.59 21.18 -27.73
CA GLU A 31 -10.20 21.33 -28.16
C GLU A 31 -9.74 22.80 -28.15
N GLU A 32 -10.59 23.73 -28.54
CA GLU A 32 -10.32 25.17 -28.45
C GLU A 32 -10.17 25.61 -26.99
N ALA A 33 -11.04 25.11 -26.10
CA ALA A 33 -10.95 25.37 -24.67
C ALA A 33 -9.64 24.83 -24.08
N LEU A 34 -9.21 23.61 -24.44
CA LEU A 34 -7.93 23.05 -24.06
C LEU A 34 -6.74 23.87 -24.59
N ALA A 35 -6.84 24.37 -25.82
CA ALA A 35 -5.78 25.19 -26.42
C ALA A 35 -5.70 26.59 -25.81
N SER A 36 -6.78 27.08 -25.21
CA SER A 36 -6.87 28.40 -24.58
C SER A 36 -6.13 28.47 -23.23
N SER A 37 -6.27 29.60 -22.52
CA SER A 37 -5.76 29.78 -21.16
C SER A 37 -6.48 28.94 -20.09
N LEU A 38 -7.58 28.26 -20.43
CA LEU A 38 -8.26 27.33 -19.54
C LEU A 38 -7.51 26.00 -19.43
N GLY A 39 -6.84 25.59 -20.52
CA GLY A 39 -6.02 24.38 -20.53
C GLY A 39 -4.71 24.62 -19.80
N ILE A 40 -4.33 23.66 -18.98
CA ILE A 40 -3.14 23.67 -18.13
C ILE A 40 -2.26 22.49 -18.51
N ASP A 41 -0.96 22.72 -18.67
CA ASP A 41 0.00 21.68 -18.91
C ASP A 41 0.32 20.95 -17.59
N VAL A 42 0.21 19.63 -17.60
CA VAL A 42 0.43 18.75 -16.45
C VAL A 42 1.19 17.51 -16.88
N GLU A 43 1.75 16.79 -15.91
CA GLU A 43 2.31 15.46 -16.12
C GLU A 43 1.38 14.44 -15.46
N ILE A 44 0.95 13.43 -16.22
CA ILE A 44 0.27 12.26 -15.69
C ILE A 44 1.32 11.20 -15.43
N CYS A 45 1.30 10.65 -14.22
CA CYS A 45 2.27 9.67 -13.75
C CYS A 45 1.54 8.42 -13.28
N ASN A 46 2.16 7.26 -13.50
CA ASN A 46 1.69 6.03 -12.88
C ASN A 46 1.97 6.03 -11.35
N TYR A 47 1.46 5.03 -10.64
CA TYR A 47 1.53 4.93 -9.18
C TYR A 47 2.95 4.89 -8.60
N ASP A 48 3.95 4.41 -9.34
CA ASP A 48 5.36 4.31 -8.93
C ASP A 48 6.22 5.47 -9.46
N LEU A 49 5.64 6.39 -10.23
CA LEU A 49 6.27 7.54 -10.86
C LEU A 49 7.34 7.18 -11.92
N SER A 50 7.38 5.93 -12.38
CA SER A 50 8.34 5.48 -13.40
C SER A 50 8.01 6.04 -14.79
N GLU A 51 6.72 6.19 -15.08
CA GLU A 51 6.22 6.71 -16.34
C GLU A 51 5.58 8.09 -16.13
N ARG A 52 5.91 9.02 -17.04
CA ARG A 52 5.36 10.37 -17.03
C ARG A 52 4.99 10.79 -18.43
N THR A 53 3.77 11.22 -18.59
CA THR A 53 3.24 11.71 -19.87
C THR A 53 2.78 13.15 -19.72
N SER A 54 3.38 14.05 -20.50
CA SER A 54 2.94 15.44 -20.53
C SER A 54 1.66 15.56 -21.34
N THR A 55 0.65 16.17 -20.76
CA THR A 55 -0.64 16.40 -21.42
C THR A 55 -1.25 17.72 -20.98
N ARG A 56 -2.32 18.10 -21.63
CA ARG A 56 -3.06 19.32 -21.33
C ARG A 56 -4.45 18.97 -20.84
N ILE A 57 -4.84 19.50 -19.69
CA ILE A 57 -6.14 19.25 -19.06
C ILE A 57 -6.78 20.57 -18.60
N ILE A 58 -8.09 20.55 -18.36
CA ILE A 58 -8.79 21.64 -17.70
C ILE A 58 -9.01 21.24 -16.23
N VAL A 59 -8.62 22.11 -15.30
CA VAL A 59 -8.80 21.88 -13.87
C VAL A 59 -9.85 22.82 -13.31
N GLU A 60 -10.95 22.24 -12.83
CA GLU A 60 -12.05 22.99 -12.22
C GLU A 60 -11.92 23.01 -10.69
N GLY A 61 -12.17 24.20 -10.11
CA GLY A 61 -12.08 24.39 -8.66
C GLY A 61 -13.30 23.92 -7.86
N ASN A 62 -14.40 23.63 -8.53
CA ASN A 62 -15.69 23.49 -7.86
C ASN A 62 -16.14 22.03 -7.78
N VAL A 63 -15.87 21.42 -6.63
CA VAL A 63 -16.58 20.23 -6.18
C VAL A 63 -17.76 20.75 -5.34
N GLN A 64 -18.95 20.21 -5.49
CA GLN A 64 -20.18 20.70 -4.84
C GLN A 64 -20.12 20.72 -3.30
N ASP A 65 -19.19 19.96 -2.71
CA ASP A 65 -18.97 19.95 -1.27
C ASP A 65 -18.03 21.06 -0.84
N THR A 66 -18.56 22.04 -0.13
CA THR A 66 -17.81 23.22 0.36
C THR A 66 -16.67 22.86 1.31
N LYS A 67 -16.72 21.70 1.98
CA LYS A 67 -15.68 21.25 2.93
C LYS A 67 -14.45 20.68 2.24
N LEU A 68 -14.60 20.14 1.02
CA LEU A 68 -13.53 19.51 0.26
C LEU A 68 -12.94 20.41 -0.83
N ASN A 69 -13.44 21.61 -1.02
CA ASN A 69 -13.03 22.54 -2.08
C ASN A 69 -11.53 22.86 -2.13
N SER A 70 -10.81 22.70 -1.02
CA SER A 70 -9.37 22.97 -0.97
C SER A 70 -8.51 21.77 -1.37
N ILE A 71 -9.00 20.56 -1.19
CA ILE A 71 -8.23 19.32 -1.35
C ILE A 71 -8.63 18.50 -2.57
N GLN A 72 -9.81 18.74 -3.13
CA GLN A 72 -10.29 18.06 -4.34
C GLN A 72 -10.43 19.02 -5.51
N ARG A 73 -10.23 18.51 -6.71
CA ARG A 73 -10.42 19.19 -7.99
C ARG A 73 -11.06 18.24 -8.99
N ARG A 74 -11.82 18.80 -9.91
CA ARG A 74 -12.30 18.09 -11.07
C ARG A 74 -11.32 18.31 -12.22
N LEU A 75 -11.04 17.28 -12.98
CA LEU A 75 -10.26 17.35 -14.21
C LEU A 75 -11.15 17.00 -15.41
N LEU A 76 -10.89 17.66 -16.53
CA LEU A 76 -11.43 17.33 -17.84
C LEU A 76 -10.25 17.15 -18.78
N ALA A 77 -10.24 16.04 -19.49
CA ALA A 77 -9.16 15.67 -20.40
C ALA A 77 -9.70 15.05 -21.69
N ARG A 78 -8.82 14.83 -22.68
CA ARG A 78 -9.16 14.04 -23.85
C ARG A 78 -9.42 12.60 -23.45
N ILE A 79 -10.35 11.96 -24.12
CA ILE A 79 -10.69 10.56 -23.87
C ILE A 79 -9.45 9.67 -23.98
N GLY A 80 -9.25 8.79 -23.01
CA GLY A 80 -8.11 7.88 -22.92
C GLY A 80 -6.81 8.52 -22.43
N THR A 81 -6.87 9.70 -21.80
CA THR A 81 -5.71 10.39 -21.25
C THR A 81 -5.46 10.05 -19.79
N CYS A 82 -6.52 9.85 -19.01
CA CYS A 82 -6.46 9.68 -17.56
C CYS A 82 -7.11 8.37 -17.11
N GLU A 83 -6.51 7.73 -16.12
CA GLU A 83 -7.08 6.55 -15.48
C GLU A 83 -7.13 6.74 -13.97
N ALA A 84 -8.10 6.10 -13.33
CA ALA A 84 -8.18 6.07 -11.87
C ALA A 84 -6.90 5.45 -11.27
N GLY A 85 -6.41 6.02 -10.17
CA GLY A 85 -5.17 5.57 -9.52
C GLY A 85 -3.88 6.19 -10.05
N GLN A 86 -3.93 6.90 -11.17
CA GLN A 86 -2.78 7.68 -11.64
C GLN A 86 -2.62 8.97 -10.85
N TYR A 87 -1.41 9.53 -10.90
CA TYR A 87 -1.15 10.85 -10.37
C TYR A 87 -1.13 11.91 -11.46
N VAL A 88 -1.65 13.08 -11.13
CA VAL A 88 -1.46 14.32 -11.89
C VAL A 88 -0.48 15.20 -11.14
N TYR A 89 0.66 15.52 -11.73
CA TYR A 89 1.60 16.49 -11.19
C TYR A 89 1.19 17.90 -11.63
N TYR A 90 0.64 18.67 -10.70
CA TYR A 90 0.06 19.99 -10.91
C TYR A 90 0.42 20.93 -9.78
N LYS A 91 0.87 22.14 -10.09
CA LYS A 91 1.31 23.17 -9.12
C LYS A 91 2.30 22.65 -8.08
N ASN A 92 3.32 21.92 -8.52
CA ASN A 92 4.37 21.33 -7.69
C ASN A 92 3.83 20.35 -6.61
N ARG A 93 2.73 19.67 -6.91
CA ARG A 93 2.12 18.65 -6.03
C ARG A 93 1.59 17.50 -6.85
N TYR A 94 1.62 16.33 -6.24
CA TYR A 94 0.92 15.16 -6.78
C TYR A 94 -0.54 15.18 -6.36
N TRP A 95 -1.41 14.87 -7.30
CA TRP A 95 -2.85 14.72 -7.12
C TRP A 95 -3.23 13.33 -7.56
N LEU A 96 -3.87 12.55 -6.71
CA LEU A 96 -4.35 11.20 -7.03
C LEU A 96 -5.71 11.30 -7.71
N ILE A 97 -5.86 10.66 -8.86
CA ILE A 97 -7.16 10.50 -9.52
C ILE A 97 -7.94 9.43 -8.79
N ILE A 98 -9.11 9.78 -8.28
CA ILE A 98 -9.96 8.91 -7.47
C ILE A 98 -11.32 8.69 -8.13
N GLY A 99 -11.88 7.49 -7.91
CA GLY A 99 -13.16 7.10 -8.49
C GLY A 99 -13.07 6.83 -9.99
N LEU A 100 -14.18 6.51 -10.58
CA LEU A 100 -14.27 6.24 -12.00
C LEU A 100 -14.00 7.51 -12.82
N VAL A 101 -13.11 7.38 -13.81
CA VAL A 101 -13.00 8.36 -14.89
C VAL A 101 -14.03 7.97 -15.94
N ASP A 102 -14.95 8.86 -16.21
CA ASP A 102 -16.09 8.63 -17.11
C ASP A 102 -16.01 9.59 -18.28
N ASP A 103 -16.45 9.17 -19.44
CA ASP A 103 -16.52 9.99 -20.63
C ASP A 103 -17.96 10.20 -21.10
N ASN A 104 -18.19 11.31 -21.79
CA ASN A 104 -19.46 11.64 -22.40
C ASN A 104 -19.41 11.59 -23.93
N GLY A 105 -18.39 10.93 -24.50
CA GLY A 105 -18.15 10.89 -25.95
C GLY A 105 -17.36 12.09 -26.50
N LEU A 106 -17.16 13.16 -25.69
CA LEU A 106 -16.45 14.38 -26.10
C LEU A 106 -15.16 14.57 -25.32
N TYR A 107 -15.23 14.36 -24.04
CA TYR A 107 -14.10 14.44 -23.09
C TYR A 107 -14.31 13.49 -21.92
N GLU A 108 -13.24 13.13 -21.28
CA GLU A 108 -13.30 12.39 -20.03
C GLU A 108 -13.24 13.32 -18.82
N LYS A 109 -13.84 12.87 -17.73
CA LYS A 109 -13.98 13.62 -16.50
C LYS A 109 -13.63 12.75 -15.30
N GLY A 110 -12.76 13.27 -14.46
CA GLY A 110 -12.36 12.63 -13.21
C GLY A 110 -12.35 13.59 -12.05
N VAL A 111 -12.15 13.04 -10.86
CA VAL A 111 -11.90 13.79 -9.62
C VAL A 111 -10.50 13.46 -9.15
N MET A 112 -9.75 14.45 -8.74
CA MET A 112 -8.42 14.28 -8.16
C MET A 112 -8.34 14.89 -6.78
N ILE A 113 -7.61 14.23 -5.88
CA ILE A 113 -7.36 14.66 -4.51
C ILE A 113 -5.87 14.96 -4.29
N VAL A 114 -5.55 16.02 -3.55
CA VAL A 114 -4.15 16.38 -3.28
C VAL A 114 -3.48 15.35 -2.40
N CYS A 115 -2.30 14.88 -2.81
CA CYS A 115 -1.43 14.07 -1.97
C CYS A 115 -0.61 14.98 -1.06
N ASN A 116 -0.70 14.76 0.24
CA ASN A 116 -0.04 15.58 1.26
C ASN A 116 1.06 14.82 2.01
N HIS A 117 1.16 13.50 1.84
CA HIS A 117 2.14 12.68 2.51
C HIS A 117 2.75 11.64 1.57
N LEU A 118 4.03 11.31 1.77
CA LEU A 118 4.71 10.20 1.11
C LEU A 118 4.74 9.03 2.09
N LEU A 119 3.83 8.08 1.90
CA LEU A 119 3.77 6.88 2.71
C LEU A 119 4.91 5.95 2.32
N THR A 120 5.61 5.41 3.32
CA THR A 120 6.74 4.52 3.12
C THR A 120 6.56 3.29 3.98
N TRP A 121 6.75 2.11 3.39
CA TRP A 121 6.72 0.85 4.12
C TRP A 121 7.62 -0.19 3.45
N GLU A 122 7.93 -1.21 4.19
CA GLU A 122 8.60 -2.41 3.70
C GLU A 122 7.54 -3.47 3.38
N ASN A 123 7.60 -4.05 2.18
CA ASN A 123 6.72 -5.15 1.79
C ASN A 123 7.20 -6.48 2.39
N GLN A 124 6.46 -7.55 2.14
CA GLN A 124 6.80 -8.89 2.62
C GLN A 124 8.13 -9.45 2.07
N TYR A 125 8.65 -8.87 0.99
CA TYR A 125 9.90 -9.28 0.36
C TYR A 125 11.11 -8.46 0.84
N GLY A 126 10.89 -7.45 1.70
CA GLY A 126 11.92 -6.55 2.18
C GLY A 126 12.18 -5.33 1.28
N ASP A 127 11.35 -5.13 0.24
CA ASP A 127 11.47 -3.96 -0.64
C ASP A 127 10.82 -2.74 -0.02
N ILE A 128 11.45 -1.58 -0.21
CA ILE A 128 10.91 -0.31 0.28
C ILE A 128 9.95 0.26 -0.77
N ILE A 129 8.70 0.31 -0.38
CA ILE A 129 7.62 0.88 -1.20
C ILE A 129 7.32 2.30 -0.75
N GLN A 130 7.17 3.20 -1.71
CA GLN A 130 6.80 4.60 -1.47
C GLN A 130 5.62 4.99 -2.36
N ARG A 131 4.57 5.55 -1.75
CA ARG A 131 3.40 6.06 -2.49
C ARG A 131 2.99 7.43 -1.97
N TRP A 132 2.69 8.34 -2.86
CA TRP A 132 2.06 9.59 -2.49
C TRP A 132 0.59 9.35 -2.12
N VAL A 133 0.20 9.77 -0.93
CA VAL A 133 -1.14 9.50 -0.38
C VAL A 133 -1.81 10.79 0.05
N SER A 134 -3.13 10.77 0.06
CA SER A 134 -3.93 11.80 0.69
C SER A 134 -4.32 11.36 2.10
N VAL A 135 -3.84 12.07 3.09
CA VAL A 135 -4.15 11.83 4.50
C VAL A 135 -5.09 12.91 4.99
N SER A 136 -6.21 12.51 5.57
CA SER A 136 -7.21 13.41 6.17
C SER A 136 -7.67 12.88 7.52
N SER A 137 -8.23 13.77 8.35
CA SER A 137 -8.85 13.33 9.60
C SER A 137 -10.18 12.65 9.32
N ALA A 138 -10.42 11.47 9.86
CA ALA A 138 -11.67 10.73 9.71
C ALA A 138 -12.88 11.50 10.28
N SER A 139 -12.66 12.40 11.24
CA SER A 139 -13.74 13.23 11.81
C SER A 139 -14.33 14.23 10.82
N GLN A 140 -13.62 14.56 9.73
CA GLN A 140 -14.15 15.46 8.69
C GLN A 140 -15.26 14.81 7.85
N TYR A 141 -15.30 13.48 7.79
CA TYR A 141 -16.30 12.74 7.01
C TYR A 141 -17.56 12.38 7.80
N ASN A 142 -17.50 12.40 9.14
CA ASN A 142 -18.61 12.01 10.00
C ASN A 142 -19.55 13.17 10.36
N ASN A 143 -19.36 14.37 9.82
CA ASN A 143 -20.36 15.44 9.96
C ASN A 143 -21.52 15.17 8.98
N GLY A 144 -22.37 14.21 9.31
CA GLY A 144 -23.64 14.02 8.62
C GLY A 144 -24.47 15.30 8.74
N GLU A 145 -24.87 15.88 7.63
CA GLU A 145 -25.96 16.84 7.59
C GLU A 145 -27.21 16.13 8.09
N THR A 146 -27.58 16.40 9.34
CA THR A 146 -28.93 16.09 9.77
C THR A 146 -29.85 17.07 9.07
N SER A 147 -30.77 16.57 8.26
CA SER A 147 -31.78 17.32 7.49
C SER A 147 -32.74 18.17 8.34
N SER A 148 -32.44 18.42 9.60
CA SER A 148 -33.26 19.14 10.57
C SER A 148 -32.72 20.50 10.98
N GLY A 149 -31.75 21.06 10.29
CA GLY A 149 -31.31 22.45 10.47
C GLY A 149 -30.77 22.82 11.87
N ARG A 150 -30.44 21.84 12.69
CA ARG A 150 -29.69 22.05 13.93
C ARG A 150 -28.29 21.54 13.70
N GLU A 151 -27.34 22.47 13.60
CA GLU A 151 -25.90 22.21 13.70
C GLU A 151 -25.60 21.63 15.08
N ALA A 152 -25.69 20.32 15.22
CA ALA A 152 -25.03 19.63 16.30
C ALA A 152 -23.58 19.42 15.87
N GLU A 153 -22.69 20.40 16.09
CA GLU A 153 -21.27 20.20 16.05
C GLU A 153 -20.88 19.25 17.19
N MET A 154 -21.04 17.96 16.97
CA MET A 154 -20.31 16.96 17.73
C MET A 154 -18.94 16.82 17.10
N THR A 155 -18.02 17.68 17.51
CA THR A 155 -16.61 17.54 17.21
C THR A 155 -16.04 16.41 18.05
N TYR A 156 -16.27 15.17 17.64
CA TYR A 156 -15.41 14.06 18.09
C TYR A 156 -14.05 14.27 17.43
N ARG A 157 -13.07 14.71 18.20
CA ARG A 157 -11.67 14.56 17.80
C ARG A 157 -11.38 13.07 17.78
N SER A 158 -11.50 12.47 16.62
CA SER A 158 -11.05 11.11 16.38
C SER A 158 -9.57 11.18 16.07
N ASP A 159 -8.74 10.46 16.80
CA ASP A 159 -7.31 10.27 16.50
C ASP A 159 -7.12 9.37 15.26
N GLN A 160 -8.18 9.18 14.49
CA GLN A 160 -8.20 8.39 13.27
C GLN A 160 -7.83 9.24 12.07
N LEU A 161 -6.99 8.67 11.24
CA LEU A 161 -6.68 9.18 9.91
C LEU A 161 -7.36 8.29 8.86
N MET A 162 -7.84 8.94 7.82
CA MET A 162 -8.21 8.29 6.58
C MET A 162 -7.10 8.51 5.56
N VAL A 163 -6.65 7.42 4.96
CA VAL A 163 -5.56 7.41 3.99
C VAL A 163 -6.07 6.86 2.67
N LEU A 164 -5.91 7.64 1.62
CA LEU A 164 -6.21 7.27 0.24
C LEU A 164 -4.89 7.06 -0.49
N THR A 165 -4.69 5.87 -1.02
CA THR A 165 -3.50 5.45 -1.78
C THR A 165 -3.91 4.95 -3.17
N PRO A 166 -3.05 4.98 -4.19
CA PRO A 166 -3.32 4.28 -5.44
C PRO A 166 -3.61 2.80 -5.17
N CYS A 167 -4.50 2.20 -5.95
CA CYS A 167 -4.77 0.77 -5.91
C CYS A 167 -3.80 0.06 -6.86
N ASP A 168 -2.68 -0.39 -6.32
CA ASP A 168 -1.67 -1.19 -7.01
C ASP A 168 -1.37 -2.48 -6.24
N ASP A 169 -0.62 -3.38 -6.85
CA ASP A 169 -0.32 -4.71 -6.30
C ASP A 169 0.29 -4.63 -4.88
N GLU A 170 1.07 -3.60 -4.59
CA GLU A 170 1.69 -3.41 -3.28
C GLU A 170 0.76 -2.77 -2.24
N SER A 171 -0.04 -1.79 -2.65
CA SER A 171 -0.94 -1.10 -1.72
C SER A 171 -2.15 -1.94 -1.33
N ILE A 172 -2.63 -2.81 -2.24
CA ILE A 172 -3.74 -3.73 -1.96
C ILE A 172 -3.36 -4.83 -0.95
N LEU A 173 -2.07 -5.14 -0.87
CA LEU A 173 -1.51 -6.12 0.07
C LEU A 173 -1.24 -5.55 1.47
N ILE A 174 -1.51 -4.28 1.72
CA ILE A 174 -1.35 -3.68 3.05
C ILE A 174 -2.29 -4.41 4.03
N PRO A 175 -1.78 -5.15 5.02
CA PRO A 175 -2.63 -5.93 5.90
C PRO A 175 -3.25 -5.07 7.01
N HIS A 176 -4.34 -5.56 7.59
CA HIS A 176 -4.84 -5.04 8.86
C HIS A 176 -3.75 -5.12 9.93
N GLY A 177 -3.60 -4.05 10.70
CA GLY A 177 -2.56 -3.97 11.74
C GLY A 177 -1.21 -3.46 11.25
N LYS A 178 -0.98 -3.27 9.94
CA LYS A 178 0.23 -2.63 9.42
C LYS A 178 0.38 -1.24 10.03
N ARG A 179 1.62 -0.92 10.40
CA ARG A 179 1.97 0.36 11.03
C ARG A 179 2.75 1.24 10.08
N PHE A 180 2.51 2.55 10.17
CA PHE A 180 3.16 3.57 9.37
C PHE A 180 3.57 4.76 10.21
N ILE A 181 4.64 5.42 9.85
CA ILE A 181 5.00 6.73 10.37
C ILE A 181 4.36 7.79 9.47
N ILE A 182 3.39 8.52 10.02
CA ILE A 182 2.68 9.62 9.35
C ILE A 182 2.89 10.87 10.18
N ASP A 183 4.02 11.55 9.96
CA ASP A 183 4.41 12.72 10.73
C ASP A 183 5.00 13.80 9.83
N LEU A 184 4.55 15.02 10.02
CA LEU A 184 5.07 16.19 9.28
C LEU A 184 6.57 16.41 9.53
N ARG A 185 7.06 16.04 10.70
CA ARG A 185 8.47 16.18 11.09
C ARG A 185 9.40 15.37 10.19
N CYS A 186 8.95 14.22 9.69
CA CYS A 186 9.72 13.40 8.75
C CYS A 186 10.12 14.18 7.48
N LYS A 187 9.21 15.01 6.96
CA LYS A 187 9.50 15.85 5.78
C LYS A 187 10.55 16.92 6.05
N ILE A 188 10.60 17.45 7.26
CA ILE A 188 11.58 18.46 7.67
C ILE A 188 12.96 17.82 7.76
N TYR A 189 13.07 16.63 8.32
CA TYR A 189 14.33 15.91 8.42
C TYR A 189 14.86 15.48 7.05
N GLU A 190 14.03 14.97 6.18
CA GLU A 190 14.44 14.62 4.80
C GLU A 190 15.04 15.81 4.05
N ARG A 191 14.52 17.02 4.24
CA ARG A 191 15.07 18.23 3.61
C ARG A 191 16.44 18.65 4.15
N ASN A 192 16.68 18.40 5.42
CA ASN A 192 17.94 18.79 6.08
C ASN A 192 19.05 17.74 5.89
N PHE A 193 18.71 16.56 5.37
CA PHE A 193 19.65 15.47 5.18
C PHE A 193 20.67 15.76 4.06
N ASP A 194 20.25 16.45 3.00
CA ASP A 194 21.12 16.85 1.89
C ASP A 194 22.20 17.87 2.34
N ASP A 195 21.96 18.59 3.42
CA ASP A 195 22.87 19.57 4.02
C ASP A 195 23.84 18.96 5.06
N GLY A 196 23.85 17.63 5.23
CA GLY A 196 24.72 16.93 6.18
C GLY A 196 24.31 17.06 7.66
N THR A 197 23.11 17.51 7.94
CA THR A 197 22.54 17.58 9.29
C THR A 197 22.25 16.16 9.79
N LYS A 198 22.72 15.82 10.99
CA LYS A 198 22.39 14.53 11.63
C LYS A 198 20.94 14.56 12.07
N VAL A 199 20.14 13.57 11.62
CA VAL A 199 18.79 13.35 12.14
C VAL A 199 18.91 12.89 13.57
N ASP A 200 18.24 13.60 14.47
CA ASP A 200 18.08 13.15 15.85
C ASP A 200 16.98 12.08 15.90
N THR A 201 17.40 10.82 15.80
CA THR A 201 16.50 9.66 15.82
C THR A 201 15.88 9.40 17.20
N SER A 202 16.29 10.15 18.23
CA SER A 202 15.74 10.03 19.59
C SER A 202 14.39 10.73 19.75
N LYS A 203 13.95 11.51 18.76
CA LYS A 203 12.65 12.18 18.82
C LYS A 203 11.54 11.21 18.46
N GLU A 204 10.54 11.17 19.31
CA GLU A 204 9.30 10.46 19.05
C GLU A 204 8.62 10.99 17.79
N VAL A 205 8.23 10.09 16.92
CA VAL A 205 7.44 10.35 15.72
C VAL A 205 6.05 9.75 15.87
N LEU A 206 5.07 10.30 15.15
CA LEU A 206 3.71 9.78 15.20
C LEU A 206 3.59 8.52 14.33
N THR A 207 3.19 7.44 14.99
CA THR A 207 2.92 6.14 14.37
C THR A 207 1.43 5.89 14.31
N TYR A 208 0.97 5.21 13.27
CA TYR A 208 -0.43 4.89 13.04
C TYR A 208 -0.56 3.46 12.58
N ARG A 209 -1.55 2.75 13.12
CA ARG A 209 -1.87 1.35 12.81
C ARG A 209 -3.15 1.27 11.98
N VAL A 210 -3.13 0.52 10.89
CA VAL A 210 -4.31 0.23 10.09
C VAL A 210 -5.31 -0.58 10.90
N THR A 211 -6.51 -0.05 11.06
CA THR A 211 -7.59 -0.67 11.83
C THR A 211 -8.78 -1.08 10.98
N ARG A 212 -8.90 -0.52 9.78
CA ARG A 212 -9.96 -0.84 8.85
C ARG A 212 -9.46 -0.66 7.43
N LEU A 213 -9.72 -1.67 6.61
CA LEU A 213 -9.59 -1.61 5.16
C LEU A 213 -11.00 -1.47 4.59
N ASP A 214 -11.23 -0.43 3.81
CA ASP A 214 -12.57 -0.12 3.31
C ASP A 214 -12.80 -0.66 1.89
N ASN A 215 -12.39 -1.91 1.67
CA ASN A 215 -12.48 -2.60 0.39
C ASN A 215 -13.85 -3.25 0.11
N ILE A 216 -14.81 -3.15 1.02
CA ILE A 216 -16.14 -3.74 0.83
C ILE A 216 -17.10 -2.79 0.10
N LEU A 217 -16.94 -1.47 0.31
CA LEU A 217 -17.88 -0.46 -0.19
C LEU A 217 -17.54 0.06 -1.60
N TYR A 218 -16.31 -0.15 -2.05
CA TYR A 218 -15.82 0.35 -3.32
C TYR A 218 -15.20 -0.80 -4.12
N ASN A 219 -15.52 -0.87 -5.40
CA ASN A 219 -14.81 -1.76 -6.32
C ASN A 219 -13.45 -1.14 -6.63
N TYR A 220 -12.41 -1.56 -5.96
CA TYR A 220 -11.08 -0.94 -6.04
C TYR A 220 -10.45 -1.02 -7.42
N GLU A 221 -10.72 -2.10 -8.15
CA GLU A 221 -10.23 -2.25 -9.53
C GLU A 221 -10.73 -1.12 -10.42
N ASP A 222 -11.99 -0.71 -10.24
CA ASP A 222 -12.60 0.35 -11.04
C ASP A 222 -12.35 1.76 -10.47
N SER A 223 -12.20 1.89 -9.15
CA SER A 223 -12.02 3.20 -8.48
C SER A 223 -10.57 3.69 -8.48
N GLY A 224 -9.61 2.81 -8.78
CA GLY A 224 -8.18 3.14 -8.88
C GLY A 224 -7.51 3.59 -7.59
N HIS A 225 -8.22 3.58 -6.46
CA HIS A 225 -7.65 3.92 -5.16
C HIS A 225 -8.08 2.93 -4.08
N ALA A 226 -7.19 2.70 -3.13
CA ALA A 226 -7.46 1.98 -1.90
C ALA A 226 -7.61 2.97 -0.74
N GLU A 227 -8.56 2.70 0.14
CA GLU A 227 -8.82 3.49 1.32
C GLU A 227 -8.63 2.66 2.57
N PHE A 228 -7.93 3.20 3.56
CA PHE A 228 -7.84 2.59 4.87
C PHE A 228 -7.90 3.63 5.99
N MET A 229 -8.40 3.19 7.13
CA MET A 229 -8.39 3.97 8.36
C MET A 229 -7.25 3.52 9.25
N ALA A 230 -6.53 4.48 9.82
CA ALA A 230 -5.43 4.24 10.73
C ALA A 230 -5.64 4.98 12.05
N TYR A 231 -5.33 4.32 13.16
CA TYR A 231 -5.37 4.86 14.51
C TYR A 231 -3.97 5.21 14.98
N GLN A 232 -3.82 6.29 15.76
CA GLN A 232 -2.56 6.61 16.38
C GLN A 232 -2.17 5.46 17.32
N ASP A 233 -0.94 5.01 17.19
CA ASP A 233 -0.36 3.90 17.95
C ASP A 233 0.90 4.35 18.68
N GLU A 234 1.34 3.56 19.65
CA GLU A 234 2.60 3.82 20.36
C GLU A 234 3.81 3.50 19.46
N GLN A 235 4.88 4.25 19.65
CA GLN A 235 6.14 3.99 18.95
C GLN A 235 6.82 2.77 19.58
N HIS A 236 7.21 1.81 18.74
CA HIS A 236 7.98 0.63 19.13
C HIS A 236 9.49 0.89 19.00
N GLU A 237 10.30 0.06 19.65
CA GLU A 237 11.76 0.17 19.60
C GLU A 237 12.33 0.06 18.18
N ASN A 238 11.63 -0.68 17.30
CA ASN A 238 12.03 -0.90 15.92
C ASN A 238 11.45 0.14 14.92
N ASP A 239 10.80 1.17 15.43
CA ASP A 239 10.29 2.26 14.62
C ASP A 239 11.32 3.38 14.57
N GLY A 240 11.63 3.86 13.40
CA GLY A 240 12.60 4.94 13.30
C GLY A 240 13.08 5.24 11.88
N TYR A 241 14.19 5.94 11.85
CA TYR A 241 14.85 6.33 10.63
C TYR A 241 15.96 5.34 10.26
N TYR A 242 15.86 4.75 9.08
CA TYR A 242 16.78 3.75 8.56
C TYR A 242 17.43 4.23 7.27
N VAL A 243 18.73 4.00 7.14
CA VAL A 243 19.46 4.26 5.88
C VAL A 243 19.62 2.94 5.14
N ILE A 244 19.00 2.82 3.96
CA ILE A 244 19.02 1.62 3.12
C ILE A 244 19.56 2.02 1.75
N ASN A 245 20.62 1.38 1.30
CA ASN A 245 21.29 1.70 0.02
C ASN A 245 21.62 3.19 -0.14
N GLY A 246 22.06 3.84 0.96
CA GLY A 246 22.45 5.24 0.98
C GLY A 246 21.29 6.25 0.99
N LYS A 247 20.03 5.78 1.03
CA LYS A 247 18.84 6.59 1.12
C LYS A 247 18.13 6.37 2.45
N GLY A 248 17.66 7.45 3.07
CA GLY A 248 17.01 7.40 4.36
C GLY A 248 15.49 7.24 4.27
N TYR A 249 14.93 6.43 5.17
CA TYR A 249 13.50 6.13 5.23
C TYR A 249 13.01 6.09 6.67
N TRP A 250 11.79 6.57 6.89
CA TRP A 250 11.07 6.36 8.13
C TRP A 250 10.21 5.11 8.02
N LEU A 251 10.49 4.10 8.85
CA LEU A 251 9.83 2.78 8.80
C LEU A 251 9.33 2.37 10.18
N CYS A 252 8.20 1.67 10.21
CA CYS A 252 7.70 0.95 11.37
C CYS A 252 8.00 -0.54 11.25
N ASP A 253 8.07 -1.20 12.41
CA ASP A 253 8.18 -2.65 12.54
C ASP A 253 9.32 -3.25 11.70
N LYS A 254 10.36 -2.46 11.46
CA LYS A 254 11.49 -3.02 10.73
C LYS A 254 12.06 -4.16 11.57
N PRO A 255 12.15 -5.38 11.02
CA PRO A 255 12.88 -6.43 11.71
C PRO A 255 14.28 -5.89 12.00
N ILE A 256 14.75 -6.08 13.21
CA ILE A 256 16.12 -5.73 13.58
C ILE A 256 17.02 -6.54 12.63
N LYS A 257 17.35 -5.97 11.49
CA LYS A 257 18.47 -6.47 10.72
C LYS A 257 19.67 -6.07 11.54
N PHE A 258 20.22 -7.01 12.26
CA PHE A 258 21.59 -6.89 12.71
C PHE A 258 22.39 -6.58 11.44
N ASP A 259 23.15 -5.52 11.51
CA ASP A 259 23.97 -4.97 10.43
C ASP A 259 24.49 -6.11 9.55
N ASP A 260 24.03 -6.17 8.29
CA ASP A 260 24.63 -7.05 7.28
C ASP A 260 26.05 -6.49 6.98
N GLY A 261 26.87 -6.53 8.01
CA GLY A 261 28.30 -6.49 7.84
C GLY A 261 28.66 -7.71 7.02
N GLU A 262 29.05 -7.48 5.79
CA GLU A 262 29.79 -8.35 4.91
C GLU A 262 29.47 -9.86 5.12
N GLN A 263 28.91 -10.52 4.12
CA GLN A 263 28.98 -11.97 4.04
C GLN A 263 30.40 -12.41 4.33
N LEU A 264 30.68 -12.66 5.60
CA LEU A 264 31.86 -13.40 6.00
C LEU A 264 31.62 -14.84 5.57
N VAL A 265 32.11 -15.16 4.38
CA VAL A 265 32.38 -16.54 4.00
C VAL A 265 33.30 -17.11 5.07
N GLY A 266 32.73 -17.85 6.03
CA GLY A 266 33.50 -18.58 7.01
C GLY A 266 33.12 -18.47 8.50
N SER A 267 31.99 -17.84 8.86
CA SER A 267 31.56 -17.91 10.29
C SER A 267 30.77 -19.20 10.51
N THR A 268 31.32 -20.08 11.34
CA THR A 268 30.60 -21.24 11.89
C THR A 268 29.64 -20.74 12.96
N GLY A 269 28.43 -20.34 12.55
CA GLY A 269 27.34 -20.04 13.48
C GLY A 269 26.66 -21.30 14.00
N THR A 270 25.90 -21.21 15.06
CA THR A 270 25.06 -22.31 15.58
C THR A 270 23.59 -22.08 15.23
N CYS A 271 22.87 -23.15 14.89
CA CYS A 271 21.42 -23.12 14.77
C CYS A 271 20.76 -23.97 15.86
N VAL A 272 19.54 -23.59 16.27
CA VAL A 272 18.79 -24.29 17.30
C VAL A 272 17.34 -24.42 16.85
N ILE A 273 16.75 -25.58 17.12
CA ILE A 273 15.32 -25.82 16.93
C ILE A 273 14.61 -25.49 18.24
N GLU A 274 13.77 -24.47 18.24
CA GLU A 274 12.98 -24.03 19.39
C GLU A 274 11.56 -24.57 19.27
N CYS A 275 11.07 -25.24 20.31
CA CYS A 275 9.69 -25.74 20.41
C CYS A 275 9.27 -25.76 21.89
N GLU A 276 7.98 -25.72 22.16
CA GLU A 276 7.47 -25.88 23.54
C GLU A 276 7.75 -27.29 24.07
N GLU A 277 7.41 -28.30 23.26
CA GLU A 277 7.72 -29.70 23.53
C GLU A 277 8.05 -30.39 22.18
N PRO A 278 9.03 -31.31 22.14
CA PRO A 278 9.33 -32.06 20.90
C PRO A 278 8.33 -33.22 20.73
N VAL A 279 7.04 -32.87 20.64
CA VAL A 279 5.93 -33.81 20.55
C VAL A 279 4.93 -33.35 19.50
N VAL A 280 4.46 -34.31 18.68
CA VAL A 280 3.30 -34.12 17.80
C VAL A 280 2.13 -34.93 18.37
N TYR A 281 1.02 -34.28 18.67
CA TYR A 281 -0.17 -34.97 19.17
C TYR A 281 -1.06 -35.40 18.03
N CYS A 282 -1.25 -36.72 17.90
CA CYS A 282 -2.02 -37.34 16.83
C CYS A 282 -3.52 -36.92 16.90
N GLY A 283 -4.03 -36.37 15.77
CA GLY A 283 -5.41 -35.89 15.67
C GLY A 283 -5.70 -34.58 16.42
N PHE A 284 -4.66 -33.86 16.85
CA PHE A 284 -4.84 -32.61 17.61
C PHE A 284 -3.93 -31.49 17.12
N GLY A 285 -4.36 -30.85 16.02
CA GLY A 285 -3.70 -29.65 15.53
C GLY A 285 -2.27 -29.86 15.04
N GLU A 286 -1.58 -28.77 14.86
CA GLU A 286 -0.22 -28.70 14.34
C GLU A 286 0.78 -28.38 15.48
N SER A 287 1.93 -29.05 15.47
CA SER A 287 3.05 -28.72 16.33
C SER A 287 4.03 -27.86 15.55
N ILE A 288 4.43 -26.73 16.10
CA ILE A 288 5.26 -25.73 15.44
C ILE A 288 6.68 -25.77 16.00
N PHE A 289 7.66 -25.84 15.10
CA PHE A 289 9.09 -25.81 15.43
C PHE A 289 9.72 -24.62 14.74
N PHE A 290 10.42 -23.78 15.50
CA PHE A 290 11.04 -22.55 15.01
C PHE A 290 12.54 -22.73 14.81
N ALA A 291 13.07 -22.21 13.71
CA ALA A 291 14.51 -22.11 13.50
C ALA A 291 15.05 -20.84 14.15
N ARG A 292 16.12 -21.00 14.94
CA ARG A 292 16.90 -19.88 15.51
C ARG A 292 18.35 -20.05 15.09
N PHE A 293 18.94 -18.97 14.60
CA PHE A 293 20.33 -18.92 14.19
C PHE A 293 21.09 -17.93 15.03
N PHE A 294 22.33 -18.28 15.40
CA PHE A 294 23.20 -17.46 16.24
C PHE A 294 24.59 -17.36 15.61
N ASP A 295 25.21 -16.19 15.70
CA ASP A 295 26.60 -15.98 15.31
C ASP A 295 27.57 -16.57 16.37
N GLU A 296 28.88 -16.48 16.11
CA GLU A 296 29.94 -16.92 17.04
C GLU A 296 29.90 -16.17 18.40
N ASN A 297 29.26 -15.00 18.44
CA ASN A 297 29.12 -14.19 19.65
C ASN A 297 27.81 -14.46 20.40
N GLY A 298 26.96 -15.36 19.87
CA GLY A 298 25.66 -15.71 20.46
C GLY A 298 24.54 -14.72 20.14
N ASN A 299 24.73 -13.82 19.18
CA ASN A 299 23.66 -12.92 18.74
C ASN A 299 22.74 -13.66 17.76
N SER A 300 21.44 -13.39 17.85
CA SER A 300 20.45 -13.97 16.92
C SER A 300 20.58 -13.35 15.54
N ILE A 301 20.64 -14.18 14.51
CA ILE A 301 20.73 -13.79 13.10
C ILE A 301 19.58 -14.42 12.33
N SER A 302 19.23 -13.83 11.17
CA SER A 302 18.26 -14.41 10.26
C SER A 302 18.99 -15.20 9.16
N ALA A 303 18.61 -16.48 8.99
CA ALA A 303 19.10 -17.32 7.91
C ALA A 303 17.92 -18.14 7.35
N ASN A 304 18.06 -18.64 6.13
CA ASN A 304 17.01 -19.45 5.52
C ASN A 304 17.09 -20.87 6.07
N PRO A 305 16.06 -21.37 6.78
CA PRO A 305 16.04 -22.73 7.30
C PRO A 305 15.74 -23.75 6.20
N GLU A 306 16.53 -24.79 6.14
CA GLU A 306 16.23 -26.01 5.37
C GLU A 306 15.89 -27.13 6.34
N TRP A 307 14.66 -27.62 6.29
CA TRP A 307 14.16 -28.64 7.18
C TRP A 307 14.24 -30.03 6.54
N GLU A 308 14.78 -31.00 7.27
CA GLU A 308 14.81 -32.40 6.86
C GLU A 308 14.13 -33.27 7.93
N ILE A 309 13.19 -34.13 7.52
CA ILE A 309 12.52 -35.09 8.40
C ILE A 309 12.98 -36.49 8.01
N LYS A 310 13.60 -37.19 8.94
CA LYS A 310 14.06 -38.55 8.77
C LYS A 310 13.13 -39.55 9.46
N CYS A 311 12.23 -40.15 8.68
CA CYS A 311 11.36 -41.21 9.14
C CYS A 311 10.94 -42.12 7.97
N GLY A 312 10.51 -43.35 8.27
CA GLY A 312 10.00 -44.30 7.27
C GLY A 312 8.52 -44.07 6.87
N TYR A 313 7.86 -43.05 7.42
CA TYR A 313 6.41 -42.78 7.29
C TYR A 313 6.09 -41.32 7.00
N ILE A 314 7.00 -40.63 6.30
CA ILE A 314 6.85 -39.20 6.00
C ILE A 314 5.55 -38.86 5.25
N ASP A 315 5.11 -39.78 4.37
CA ASP A 315 3.85 -39.60 3.62
C ASP A 315 2.59 -39.61 4.49
N SER A 316 2.73 -40.00 5.76
CA SER A 316 1.64 -40.02 6.74
C SER A 316 1.68 -38.83 7.71
N LEU A 317 2.63 -37.94 7.55
CA LEU A 317 2.72 -36.66 8.24
C LEU A 317 2.25 -35.53 7.32
N MET A 318 1.52 -34.59 7.85
CA MET A 318 1.25 -33.33 7.17
C MET A 318 2.32 -32.33 7.60
N VAL A 319 3.04 -31.79 6.63
CA VAL A 319 4.19 -30.90 6.85
C VAL A 319 3.97 -29.63 6.03
N GLU A 320 4.02 -28.49 6.69
CA GLU A 320 3.95 -27.18 6.05
C GLU A 320 5.12 -26.31 6.53
N ASN A 321 5.86 -25.73 5.60
CA ASN A 321 6.95 -24.81 5.88
C ASN A 321 6.40 -23.38 5.82
N VAL A 322 6.56 -22.63 6.91
CA VAL A 322 6.11 -21.24 7.03
C VAL A 322 7.29 -20.40 7.52
N ASP A 323 7.89 -19.63 6.63
CA ASP A 323 9.04 -18.77 6.91
C ASP A 323 10.16 -19.46 7.74
N ASN A 324 10.40 -19.01 8.96
CA ASN A 324 11.40 -19.59 9.87
C ASN A 324 10.85 -20.74 10.73
N SER A 325 9.73 -21.35 10.36
CA SER A 325 9.13 -22.44 11.13
C SER A 325 8.64 -23.57 10.24
N ILE A 326 8.52 -24.75 10.85
CA ILE A 326 7.88 -25.90 10.25
C ILE A 326 6.71 -26.33 11.13
N CYS A 327 5.54 -26.52 10.51
CA CYS A 327 4.35 -27.04 11.14
C CYS A 327 4.19 -28.52 10.80
N ILE A 328 4.06 -29.37 11.79
CA ILE A 328 3.93 -30.83 11.61
C ILE A 328 2.70 -31.31 12.34
N SER A 329 1.83 -32.08 11.62
CA SER A 329 0.70 -32.77 12.22
C SER A 329 0.61 -34.22 11.76
N ALA A 330 -0.06 -35.05 12.57
CA ALA A 330 -0.25 -36.46 12.30
C ALA A 330 -1.68 -36.86 12.64
N ASP A 331 -2.42 -37.41 11.66
CA ASP A 331 -3.80 -37.88 11.86
C ASP A 331 -3.90 -39.41 11.99
N ASN A 332 -2.82 -40.11 11.66
CA ASN A 332 -2.81 -41.54 11.67
C ASN A 332 -2.49 -42.12 13.07
N THR A 333 -3.51 -42.61 13.74
CA THR A 333 -3.37 -43.21 15.09
C THR A 333 -2.38 -44.37 15.21
N LYS A 334 -2.00 -45.02 14.09
CA LYS A 334 -0.98 -46.05 14.09
C LYS A 334 0.42 -45.52 14.34
N LEU A 335 0.63 -44.22 14.19
CA LEU A 335 1.90 -43.58 14.45
C LEU A 335 2.12 -43.21 15.92
N ILE A 336 1.11 -43.41 16.78
CA ILE A 336 1.24 -43.14 18.21
C ILE A 336 2.29 -44.06 18.85
N GLY A 337 3.31 -43.48 19.46
CA GLY A 337 4.46 -44.17 20.02
C GLY A 337 5.68 -44.19 19.12
N GLU A 338 5.56 -43.79 17.88
CA GLU A 338 6.68 -43.61 16.95
C GLU A 338 7.40 -42.32 17.21
N SER A 339 8.61 -42.18 16.66
CA SER A 339 9.41 -40.96 16.71
C SER A 339 10.17 -40.73 15.42
N PHE A 340 10.46 -39.49 15.12
CA PHE A 340 11.24 -39.11 13.94
C PHE A 340 12.31 -38.08 14.32
N GLU A 341 13.34 -37.97 13.51
CA GLU A 341 14.38 -36.98 13.64
C GLU A 341 14.03 -35.79 12.74
N LEU A 342 13.94 -34.62 13.35
CA LEU A 342 13.79 -33.32 12.67
C LEU A 342 15.15 -32.63 12.67
N SER A 343 15.70 -32.37 11.50
CA SER A 343 16.99 -31.70 11.34
C SER A 343 16.82 -30.34 10.68
N LEU A 344 17.61 -29.37 11.13
CA LEU A 344 17.68 -28.03 10.59
C LEU A 344 19.05 -27.81 9.97
N HIS A 345 19.06 -27.42 8.71
CA HIS A 345 20.25 -27.07 7.93
C HIS A 345 20.17 -25.61 7.49
N SER A 346 21.31 -24.97 7.37
CA SER A 346 21.47 -23.70 6.65
C SER A 346 22.94 -23.54 6.27
N ASP A 347 23.19 -22.87 5.16
CA ASP A 347 24.56 -22.63 4.69
C ASP A 347 25.39 -21.85 5.72
N GLY A 348 26.55 -22.39 6.10
CA GLY A 348 27.45 -21.78 7.07
C GLY A 348 27.16 -22.09 8.55
N TYR A 349 26.19 -22.96 8.85
CA TYR A 349 25.82 -23.34 10.22
C TYR A 349 26.00 -24.83 10.46
N GLU A 350 26.31 -25.20 11.72
CA GLU A 350 26.29 -26.61 12.11
C GLU A 350 24.86 -27.13 12.12
N THR A 351 24.65 -28.30 11.49
CA THR A 351 23.35 -28.99 11.47
C THR A 351 22.91 -29.34 12.88
N THR A 352 21.69 -28.98 13.24
CA THR A 352 21.07 -29.35 14.52
C THR A 352 19.91 -30.29 14.29
N SER A 353 19.77 -31.34 15.10
CA SER A 353 18.64 -32.26 15.04
C SER A 353 18.00 -32.48 16.41
N ILE A 354 16.69 -32.73 16.43
CA ILE A 354 15.94 -33.13 17.61
C ILE A 354 15.09 -34.36 17.29
N THR A 355 14.86 -35.19 18.31
CA THR A 355 13.94 -36.32 18.18
C THR A 355 12.55 -35.88 18.63
N VAL A 356 11.57 -35.98 17.71
CA VAL A 356 10.16 -35.64 17.93
C VAL A 356 9.36 -36.92 18.12
N SER A 357 8.55 -36.99 19.17
CA SER A 357 7.71 -38.17 19.45
C SER A 357 6.25 -37.89 19.07
N ILE A 358 5.55 -38.92 18.60
CA ILE A 358 4.12 -38.84 18.28
C ILE A 358 3.33 -39.48 19.44
N LYS A 359 2.45 -38.68 20.07
CA LYS A 359 1.67 -39.10 21.24
C LYS A 359 0.19 -38.98 21.01
N ALA A 360 -0.61 -39.74 21.76
CA ALA A 360 -2.04 -39.47 21.88
C ALA A 360 -2.26 -38.29 22.85
N LEU A 361 -3.23 -37.47 22.55
CA LEU A 361 -3.73 -36.51 23.55
C LEU A 361 -4.55 -37.30 24.58
N ILE A 362 -4.14 -37.31 25.83
CA ILE A 362 -4.82 -38.01 26.92
C ILE A 362 -5.86 -37.08 27.55
#